data_ffe6bc514f59624754618ceb0bdc6af5
#
_entry.id   ffe6bc514f59624754618ceb0bdc6af5
#
_cell.length_a   1.000
_cell.length_b   1.000
_cell.length_c   1.000
_cell.angle_alpha   90.00
_cell.angle_beta   90.00
_cell.angle_gamma   90.00
#
_symmetry.space_group_name_H-M   'P 1'
#
loop_
_entity.id
_entity.type
_entity.pdbx_description
1 polymer ?
#
loop_
_entity_poly.entity_id
_entity_poly.type
_entity_poly.pdbx_seq_one_letter_code
_entity_poly.pdbx_strand_id
1 'polypeptide(L)'
;MSKTNNESMQPEVQVPENQAGESLKLDVTVRPIAPMGNLLAYANVTIGDCFKIDGFRICSGENGLYVNMPSTQDKQGKWRDVCWPVTADFRRQLNDALIEGYGQAIENLQATLDRKSTRLN
;
A
#
# COMPACT_ATOMS: atom_id res chain seq x y z
N MET A 1 -14.74 28.73 -24.47
CA MET A 1 -14.68 28.53 -23.74
C MET A 1 -14.49 28.27 -23.19
N SER A 2 -14.56 28.15 -23.41
CA SER A 2 -14.35 27.67 -22.57
C SER A 2 -14.09 27.24 -22.20
N LYS A 3 -14.07 27.02 -22.32
CA LYS A 3 -13.93 26.44 -21.67
C LYS A 3 -13.46 26.00 -21.09
N THR A 4 -13.64 25.97 -21.53
CA THR A 4 -13.32 25.47 -20.72
C THR A 4 -12.99 25.05 -20.26
N ASN A 5 -13.13 24.92 -20.55
CA ASN A 5 -12.89 24.42 -19.78
C ASN A 5 -12.56 23.95 -19.36
N ASN A 6 -12.73 23.75 -19.66
CA ASN A 6 -12.54 23.26 -18.97
C ASN A 6 -12.14 22.82 -18.65
N GLU A 7 -12.18 22.65 -18.76
CA GLU A 7 -11.92 22.17 -18.21
C GLU A 7 -11.46 21.64 -17.76
N SER A 8 -11.62 21.73 -18.12
CA SER A 8 -11.26 21.13 -17.52
C SER A 8 -10.92 20.53 -17.41
N MET A 9 -11.00 20.33 -17.58
CA MET A 9 -10.82 19.67 -17.31
C MET A 9 -10.40 18.97 -17.33
N GLN A 10 -10.44 18.79 -17.53
CA GLN A 10 -10.14 18.05 -17.43
C GLN A 10 -9.61 17.27 -17.36
N PRO A 11 -9.62 17.29 -17.60
CA PRO A 11 -9.18 16.47 -17.48
C PRO A 11 -8.83 15.73 -17.71
N GLU A 12 -8.97 15.41 -17.87
CA GLU A 12 -8.86 14.78 -17.84
C GLU A 12 -8.40 14.10 -18.08
N VAL A 13 -8.45 13.97 -18.44
CA VAL A 13 -8.13 13.36 -18.49
C VAL A 13 -7.40 12.96 -19.03
N GLN A 14 -7.51 13.02 -19.10
CA GLN A 14 -6.68 12.59 -19.62
C GLN A 14 -5.68 12.19 -19.64
N VAL A 15 -5.76 12.39 -20.04
CA VAL A 15 -4.60 11.85 -19.77
C VAL A 15 -4.36 10.41 -19.56
N PRO A 16 -5.18 9.65 -19.27
CA PRO A 16 -4.99 8.28 -18.92
C PRO A 16 -4.42 7.40 -19.98
N GLU A 17 -4.69 7.63 -21.21
CA GLU A 17 -4.25 6.66 -22.16
C GLU A 17 -2.76 6.69 -22.37
N ASN A 18 -2.15 7.82 -22.25
CA ASN A 18 -0.70 7.77 -22.35
C ASN A 18 -0.12 7.26 -21.07
N GLN A 19 -0.94 7.12 -20.06
CA GLN A 19 -0.53 6.45 -18.85
C GLN A 19 -0.68 4.95 -18.97
N ALA A 20 -1.29 4.47 -20.03
CA ALA A 20 -1.42 3.04 -20.23
C ALA A 20 -0.03 2.45 -20.28
N GLY A 21 0.20 1.42 -19.52
CA GLY A 21 1.52 0.81 -19.43
C GLY A 21 2.45 1.47 -18.47
N GLU A 22 2.10 2.64 -17.97
CA GLU A 22 2.90 3.29 -16.95
C GLU A 22 2.27 3.14 -15.61
N SER A 23 3.06 2.74 -14.65
CA SER A 23 2.59 2.61 -13.29
C SER A 23 2.76 3.91 -12.55
N LEU A 24 1.87 4.17 -11.63
CA LEU A 24 2.08 5.25 -10.68
C LEU A 24 3.26 4.89 -9.80
N LYS A 25 4.04 5.90 -9.42
CA LYS A 25 5.15 5.66 -8.53
C LYS A 25 4.62 5.43 -7.13
N LEU A 26 4.99 4.29 -6.54
CA LEU A 26 4.59 3.94 -5.19
C LEU A 26 5.82 3.71 -4.35
N ASP A 27 5.90 4.40 -3.24
CA ASP A 27 6.93 4.14 -2.23
C ASP A 27 6.24 3.57 -1.01
N VAL A 28 6.68 2.39 -0.60
CA VAL A 28 6.02 1.64 0.45
C VAL A 28 6.95 1.53 1.65
N THR A 29 6.42 1.79 2.83
CA THR A 29 7.13 1.54 4.08
C THR A 29 6.32 0.55 4.87
N VAL A 30 6.94 -0.56 5.25
CA VAL A 30 6.28 -1.63 5.99
C VAL A 30 6.95 -1.78 7.33
N ARG A 31 6.15 -1.81 8.39
CA ARG A 31 6.64 -2.03 9.74
C ARG A 31 6.09 -3.36 10.25
N PRO A 32 6.91 -4.41 10.25
CA PRO A 32 6.49 -5.67 10.86
C PRO A 32 6.28 -5.49 12.35
N ILE A 33 5.30 -6.23 12.87
CA ILE A 33 5.00 -6.21 14.30
C ILE A 33 5.03 -7.64 14.80
N ALA A 34 5.05 -7.82 16.11
CA ALA A 34 4.81 -9.12 16.68
C ALA A 34 3.41 -9.54 16.26
N PRO A 35 3.25 -10.74 15.68
CA PRO A 35 1.95 -11.10 15.13
C PRO A 35 0.83 -11.03 16.16
N MET A 36 -0.30 -10.49 15.73
CA MET A 36 -1.51 -10.41 16.54
C MET A 36 -2.62 -11.02 15.70
N GLY A 37 -2.97 -12.26 15.99
CA GLY A 37 -3.89 -12.97 15.13
C GLY A 37 -3.29 -13.10 13.74
N ASN A 38 -4.03 -12.65 12.73
CA ASN A 38 -3.56 -12.64 11.35
C ASN A 38 -2.68 -11.46 11.01
N LEU A 39 -2.67 -10.45 11.84
CA LEU A 39 -1.99 -9.19 11.51
C LEU A 39 -0.49 -9.34 11.68
N LEU A 40 0.25 -9.05 10.63
CA LEU A 40 1.69 -9.20 10.62
C LEU A 40 2.44 -7.89 10.53
N ALA A 41 1.84 -6.86 9.94
CA ALA A 41 2.54 -5.62 9.74
C ALA A 41 1.58 -4.49 9.42
N TYR A 42 2.02 -3.27 9.71
CA TYR A 42 1.37 -2.05 9.23
C TYR A 42 2.21 -1.46 8.12
N ALA A 43 1.58 -0.70 7.25
CA ALA A 43 2.29 -0.13 6.12
C ALA A 43 1.68 1.20 5.71
N ASN A 44 2.50 1.99 5.04
CA ASN A 44 2.00 3.19 4.39
C ASN A 44 2.54 3.24 2.97
N VAL A 45 1.89 4.01 2.13
CA VAL A 45 2.24 4.13 0.73
C VAL A 45 2.26 5.62 0.37
N THR A 46 3.32 6.05 -0.28
CA THR A 46 3.39 7.40 -0.84
C THR A 46 3.23 7.29 -2.34
N ILE A 47 2.28 8.00 -2.89
CA ILE A 47 1.96 7.96 -4.31
C ILE A 47 2.54 9.20 -4.97
N GLY A 48 3.38 8.97 -6.00
CA GLY A 48 3.92 10.07 -6.78
C GLY A 48 4.75 11.05 -5.99
N ASP A 49 5.34 10.64 -4.90
CA ASP A 49 6.14 11.48 -4.01
C ASP A 49 5.34 12.63 -3.39
N CYS A 50 4.02 12.59 -3.48
CA CYS A 50 3.25 13.75 -3.04
C CYS A 50 2.04 13.42 -2.18
N PHE A 51 1.64 12.15 -2.08
CA PHE A 51 0.45 11.82 -1.31
C PHE A 51 0.68 10.53 -0.54
N LYS A 52 0.59 10.59 0.78
CA LYS A 52 0.84 9.43 1.63
C LYS A 52 -0.46 8.94 2.24
N ILE A 53 -0.66 7.64 2.18
CA ILE A 53 -1.78 6.97 2.82
C ILE A 53 -1.21 6.01 3.85
N ASP A 54 -1.68 6.14 5.07
CA ASP A 54 -1.21 5.30 6.17
C ASP A 54 -2.35 4.41 6.64
N GLY A 55 -2.00 3.30 7.29
CA GLY A 55 -3.00 2.45 7.89
C GLY A 55 -3.30 1.17 7.14
N PHE A 56 -2.50 0.83 6.14
CA PHE A 56 -2.62 -0.48 5.51
C PHE A 56 -2.19 -1.56 6.48
N ARG A 57 -2.82 -2.72 6.40
CA ARG A 57 -2.47 -3.85 7.24
C ARG A 57 -2.17 -5.05 6.36
N ILE A 58 -1.07 -5.72 6.67
CA ILE A 58 -0.66 -6.92 5.95
C ILE A 58 -0.92 -8.09 6.86
N CYS A 59 -1.69 -9.04 6.37
CA CYS A 59 -2.20 -10.15 7.16
C CYS A 59 -1.91 -11.46 6.46
N SER A 60 -1.96 -12.54 7.22
CA SER A 60 -1.81 -13.88 6.66
C SER A 60 -3.17 -14.56 6.61
N GLY A 61 -3.39 -15.32 5.54
CA GLY A 61 -4.61 -16.06 5.35
C GLY A 61 -4.30 -17.44 4.82
N GLU A 62 -5.35 -18.18 4.50
CA GLU A 62 -5.17 -19.55 4.03
C GLU A 62 -4.41 -19.61 2.72
N ASN A 63 -4.60 -18.61 1.87
CA ASN A 63 -3.98 -18.59 0.56
C ASN A 63 -2.74 -17.72 0.51
N GLY A 64 -2.22 -17.32 1.65
CA GLY A 64 -1.01 -16.51 1.70
C GLY A 64 -1.29 -15.14 2.28
N LEU A 65 -0.41 -14.20 1.97
CA LEU A 65 -0.54 -12.85 2.51
C LEU A 65 -1.61 -12.06 1.76
N TYR A 66 -2.30 -11.20 2.50
CA TYR A 66 -3.24 -10.30 1.87
C TYR A 66 -3.16 -8.94 2.55
N VAL A 67 -3.70 -7.94 1.89
CA VAL A 67 -3.63 -6.55 2.34
C VAL A 67 -5.02 -6.05 2.64
N ASN A 68 -5.17 -5.43 3.81
CA ASN A 68 -6.40 -4.72 4.14
C ASN A 68 -6.18 -3.23 3.97
N MET A 69 -7.14 -2.57 3.38
CA MET A 69 -7.08 -1.14 3.19
C MET A 69 -7.23 -0.41 4.51
N PRO A 70 -6.77 0.84 4.60
CA PRO A 70 -7.02 1.63 5.80
C PRO A 70 -8.52 1.69 6.07
N SER A 71 -8.90 1.45 7.30
CA SER A 71 -10.32 1.39 7.64
C SER A 71 -10.54 2.01 9.00
N THR A 72 -11.80 2.33 9.26
CA THR A 72 -12.20 2.93 10.53
C THR A 72 -13.53 2.35 10.92
N GLN A 73 -13.87 2.45 12.22
CA GLN A 73 -15.15 1.99 12.71
C GLN A 73 -16.17 3.11 12.64
N ASP A 74 -17.39 2.77 12.19
CA ASP A 74 -18.47 3.75 12.21
C ASP A 74 -19.13 3.73 13.60
N LYS A 75 -20.22 4.48 13.73
CA LYS A 75 -20.88 4.62 15.01
C LYS A 75 -21.47 3.31 15.52
N GLN A 76 -21.77 2.39 14.61
CA GLN A 76 -22.30 1.09 14.98
C GLN A 76 -21.21 0.06 15.22
N GLY A 77 -19.95 0.47 15.16
CA GLY A 77 -18.83 -0.44 15.35
C GLY A 77 -18.46 -1.24 14.12
N LYS A 78 -19.03 -0.93 12.98
CA LYS A 78 -18.76 -1.65 11.75
C LYS A 78 -17.53 -1.07 11.08
N TRP A 79 -16.64 -1.94 10.59
CA TRP A 79 -15.42 -1.49 9.93
C TRP A 79 -15.71 -1.11 8.49
N ARG A 80 -15.20 0.04 8.07
CA ARG A 80 -15.38 0.52 6.72
C ARG A 80 -14.05 0.98 6.17
N ASP A 81 -13.74 0.61 4.93
CA ASP A 81 -12.54 1.09 4.28
C ASP A 81 -12.66 2.59 4.08
N VAL A 82 -11.56 3.28 4.34
CA VAL A 82 -11.50 4.74 4.16
C VAL A 82 -11.14 5.07 2.71
N CYS A 83 -10.35 4.21 2.08
CA CYS A 83 -9.94 4.40 0.70
C CYS A 83 -9.71 3.04 0.08
N TRP A 84 -9.81 2.99 -1.25
CA TRP A 84 -9.59 1.73 -1.97
C TRP A 84 -9.29 2.03 -3.42
N PRO A 85 -8.54 1.14 -4.09
CA PRO A 85 -8.30 1.32 -5.53
C PRO A 85 -9.57 1.09 -6.33
N VAL A 86 -9.73 1.85 -7.41
CA VAL A 86 -10.94 1.73 -8.20
C VAL A 86 -10.71 1.05 -9.53
N THR A 87 -9.47 0.66 -9.84
CA THR A 87 -9.19 -0.13 -11.03
C THR A 87 -8.50 -1.42 -10.63
N ALA A 88 -8.71 -2.46 -11.43
CA ALA A 88 -8.08 -3.75 -11.16
C ALA A 88 -6.56 -3.65 -11.29
N ASP A 89 -6.08 -2.88 -12.25
CA ASP A 89 -4.65 -2.76 -12.47
C ASP A 89 -3.97 -2.09 -11.28
N PHE A 90 -4.55 -1.02 -10.77
CA PHE A 90 -3.93 -0.35 -9.63
C PHE A 90 -4.05 -1.19 -8.37
N ARG A 91 -5.16 -1.92 -8.22
CA ARG A 91 -5.30 -2.81 -7.07
C ARG A 91 -4.18 -3.84 -7.05
N ARG A 92 -3.88 -4.41 -8.23
CA ARG A 92 -2.80 -5.39 -8.33
C ARG A 92 -1.46 -4.75 -8.03
N GLN A 93 -1.21 -3.56 -8.60
CA GLN A 93 0.04 -2.87 -8.37
C GLN A 93 0.23 -2.56 -6.89
N LEU A 94 -0.82 -2.09 -6.23
CA LEU A 94 -0.75 -1.74 -4.82
C LEU A 94 -0.51 -2.97 -3.95
N ASN A 95 -1.26 -4.03 -4.21
CA ASN A 95 -1.07 -5.27 -3.45
C ASN A 95 0.34 -5.82 -3.61
N ASP A 96 0.81 -5.86 -4.85
CA ASP A 96 2.16 -6.40 -5.11
C ASP A 96 3.21 -5.57 -4.42
N ALA A 97 3.08 -4.25 -4.46
CA ALA A 97 4.05 -3.37 -3.83
C ALA A 97 4.08 -3.58 -2.32
N LEU A 98 2.91 -3.71 -1.71
CA LEU A 98 2.84 -3.88 -0.25
C LEU A 98 3.37 -5.25 0.18
N ILE A 99 3.02 -6.30 -0.55
CA ILE A 99 3.50 -7.65 -0.22
C ILE A 99 5.00 -7.72 -0.43
N GLU A 100 5.51 -7.14 -1.51
CA GLU A 100 6.95 -7.12 -1.74
C GLU A 100 7.66 -6.31 -0.66
N GLY A 101 7.07 -5.20 -0.27
CA GLY A 101 7.63 -4.38 0.80
C GLY A 101 7.71 -5.15 2.11
N TYR A 102 6.71 -5.97 2.40
CA TYR A 102 6.75 -6.81 3.58
C TYR A 102 7.91 -7.80 3.51
N GLY A 103 8.08 -8.45 2.35
CA GLY A 103 9.19 -9.38 2.18
C GLY A 103 10.53 -8.72 2.41
N GLN A 104 10.71 -7.52 1.86
CA GLN A 104 11.93 -6.76 2.05
C GLN A 104 12.15 -6.41 3.52
N ALA A 105 11.09 -6.00 4.20
CA ALA A 105 11.19 -5.63 5.60
C ALA A 105 11.59 -6.81 6.46
N ILE A 106 11.05 -7.99 6.16
CA ILE A 106 11.40 -9.20 6.90
C ILE A 106 12.86 -9.58 6.63
N GLU A 107 13.30 -9.50 5.37
CA GLU A 107 14.69 -9.80 5.06
C GLU A 107 15.63 -8.85 5.78
N ASN A 108 15.29 -7.58 5.81
CA ASN A 108 16.12 -6.60 6.51
C ASN A 108 16.18 -6.88 8.00
N LEU A 109 15.05 -7.27 8.56
CA LEU A 109 15.00 -7.60 9.98
C LEU A 109 15.87 -8.81 10.29
N GLN A 110 15.80 -9.85 9.46
CA GLN A 110 16.60 -11.04 9.67
C GLN A 110 18.08 -10.78 9.50
N ALA A 111 18.44 -9.95 8.51
CA ALA A 111 19.83 -9.58 8.32
C ALA A 111 20.38 -8.87 9.55
N THR A 112 19.56 -8.01 10.15
CA THR A 112 19.97 -7.31 11.37
C THR A 112 20.17 -8.29 12.52
N LEU A 113 19.27 -9.26 12.67
CA LEU A 113 19.40 -10.25 13.73
C LEU A 113 20.60 -11.13 13.51
N ASP A 114 20.83 -11.55 12.28
CA ASP A 114 22.00 -12.37 11.97
C ASP A 114 23.29 -11.62 12.27
N ARG A 115 23.32 -10.35 11.93
CA ARG A 115 24.51 -9.53 12.18
C ARG A 115 24.76 -9.41 13.67
N LYS A 116 23.70 -9.24 14.45
CA LYS A 116 23.85 -9.18 15.90
C LYS A 116 24.37 -10.47 16.47
N SER A 117 23.83 -11.59 16.00
CA SER A 117 24.30 -12.89 16.44
C SER A 117 25.77 -13.08 16.16
N THR A 118 26.20 -12.72 14.96
CA THR A 118 27.59 -12.84 14.58
C THR A 118 28.47 -12.01 15.50
N ARG A 119 27.99 -10.82 15.82
CA ARG A 119 28.79 -9.92 16.63
C ARG A 119 28.96 -10.43 18.05
N LEU A 120 27.96 -11.16 18.54
CA LEU A 120 28.04 -11.67 19.90
C LEU A 120 29.02 -12.82 20.04
N ASN A 121 29.38 -13.44 18.96
CA ASN A 121 30.36 -14.50 18.97
C ASN A 121 31.76 -13.94 18.94
#